data_d7212e4723b4fd15d22afff499b6c33b
#
_entry.id   d7212e4723b4fd15d22afff499b6c33b
#
_cell.length_a   1.000
_cell.length_b   1.000
_cell.length_c   1.000
_cell.angle_alpha   90.00
_cell.angle_beta   90.00
_cell.angle_gamma   90.00
#
_symmetry.space_group_name_H-M   'P 1'
#
loop_
_entity.id
_entity.type
_entity.pdbx_description
1 polymer ?
#
loop_
_entity_poly.entity_id
_entity_poly.type
_entity_poly.pdbx_seq_one_letter_code
_entity_poly.pdbx_strand_id
1 'polypeptide(L)'
;NEAAILAARDNRLTITMEDITEGINKVIMGPQKKSRLVTENDRKLTAYHESGHAIIAKFMDCGDTVHEVSIIPRGMAGGYTNIRPSDDDSHYSLNKLNNRICMMMGGRLAEEIVFGDITAGASSDIQRATELARKMVVEWGMSEKLGFMSFGKNNEVFIGRDYQVQNQYSEATAKLIDEEIKRIIDTNYKRAKELLESKRDLLENMSNLLLEEETIYAEEVDELIAGKDSKEIIARLHAREEQRRAKEEAIRKEQELAKLEKMQELKIKAAEALKEAGIIGDAEIDRIKADYEKLVKEK
;
A
#
# COMPACT_ATOMS: atom_id res chain seq x y z
N ASN A 1 -13.24 12.51 1.93
CA ASN A 1 -14.53 11.79 2.05
C ASN A 1 -14.34 10.30 2.37
N GLU A 2 -13.46 9.55 1.66
CA GLU A 2 -13.28 8.10 1.87
C GLU A 2 -12.88 7.77 3.32
N ALA A 3 -11.94 8.50 3.92
CA ALA A 3 -11.55 8.30 5.31
C ALA A 3 -12.71 8.46 6.30
N ALA A 4 -13.61 9.43 6.06
CA ALA A 4 -14.80 9.64 6.90
C ALA A 4 -15.79 8.46 6.76
N ILE A 5 -15.93 7.91 5.55
CA ILE A 5 -16.79 6.74 5.31
C ILE A 5 -16.21 5.51 6.03
N LEU A 6 -14.89 5.33 6.04
CA LEU A 6 -14.22 4.25 6.76
C LEU A 6 -14.44 4.36 8.26
N ALA A 7 -14.21 5.54 8.86
CA ALA A 7 -14.47 5.78 10.27
C ALA A 7 -15.94 5.53 10.65
N ALA A 8 -16.89 6.01 9.83
CA ALA A 8 -18.33 5.81 10.07
C ALA A 8 -18.74 4.33 9.97
N ARG A 9 -18.17 3.57 9.03
CA ARG A 9 -18.40 2.12 8.90
C ARG A 9 -18.00 1.36 10.16
N ASP A 10 -16.91 1.80 10.79
CA ASP A 10 -16.39 1.20 12.02
C ASP A 10 -17.02 1.83 13.29
N ASN A 11 -18.13 2.59 13.14
CA ASN A 11 -18.84 3.30 14.21
C ASN A 11 -17.95 4.24 15.05
N ARG A 12 -16.93 4.83 14.43
CA ARG A 12 -16.06 5.83 15.05
C ARG A 12 -16.48 7.26 14.68
N LEU A 13 -16.39 8.15 15.63
CA LEU A 13 -16.71 9.58 15.43
C LEU A 13 -15.49 10.41 14.98
N THR A 14 -14.29 9.84 15.06
CA THR A 14 -13.04 10.50 14.70
C THR A 14 -12.34 9.74 13.59
N ILE A 15 -11.71 10.49 12.68
CA ILE A 15 -10.90 9.96 11.59
C ILE A 15 -9.48 9.75 12.11
N THR A 16 -8.90 8.58 11.86
CA THR A 16 -7.51 8.25 12.20
C THR A 16 -6.59 8.42 10.98
N MET A 17 -5.28 8.37 11.19
CA MET A 17 -4.31 8.34 10.09
C MET A 17 -4.43 7.06 9.26
N GLU A 18 -4.82 5.94 9.87
CA GLU A 18 -5.12 4.69 9.17
C GLU A 18 -6.26 4.87 8.18
N ASP A 19 -7.36 5.55 8.57
CA ASP A 19 -8.49 5.84 7.68
C ASP A 19 -8.07 6.73 6.51
N ILE A 20 -7.18 7.70 6.76
CA ILE A 20 -6.68 8.59 5.71
C ILE A 20 -5.83 7.79 4.72
N THR A 21 -4.91 6.99 5.21
CA THR A 21 -4.03 6.15 4.38
C THR A 21 -4.84 5.15 3.55
N GLU A 22 -5.77 4.42 4.18
CA GLU A 22 -6.65 3.49 3.49
C GLU A 22 -7.57 4.19 2.48
N GLY A 23 -8.07 5.39 2.83
CA GLY A 23 -8.87 6.21 1.92
C GLY A 23 -8.08 6.62 0.67
N ILE A 24 -6.82 7.01 0.81
CA ILE A 24 -5.92 7.34 -0.31
C ILE A 24 -5.66 6.08 -1.15
N ASN A 25 -5.30 4.98 -0.51
CA ASN A 25 -5.01 3.71 -1.19
C ASN A 25 -6.24 3.20 -1.97
N LYS A 26 -7.43 3.33 -1.39
CA LYS A 26 -8.69 2.96 -2.05
C LYS A 26 -8.96 3.77 -3.32
N VAL A 27 -8.65 5.08 -3.30
CA VAL A 27 -8.83 5.95 -4.47
C VAL A 27 -7.80 5.64 -5.55
N ILE A 28 -6.55 5.42 -5.20
CA ILE A 28 -5.45 5.21 -6.15
C ILE A 28 -5.45 3.79 -6.74
N MET A 29 -5.61 2.77 -5.88
CA MET A 29 -5.42 1.35 -6.24
C MET A 29 -6.71 0.53 -6.21
N GLY A 30 -7.79 1.09 -5.69
CA GLY A 30 -9.06 0.39 -5.49
C GLY A 30 -9.21 -0.25 -4.11
N PRO A 31 -10.38 -0.82 -3.81
CA PRO A 31 -10.66 -1.43 -2.51
C PRO A 31 -9.87 -2.72 -2.30
N GLN A 32 -9.55 -3.02 -1.03
CA GLN A 32 -8.98 -4.30 -0.63
C GLN A 32 -9.95 -5.46 -0.90
N LYS A 33 -9.42 -6.56 -1.43
CA LYS A 33 -10.17 -7.79 -1.70
C LYS A 33 -9.85 -8.87 -0.67
N LYS A 34 -10.13 -8.62 0.62
CA LYS A 34 -9.85 -9.55 1.72
C LYS A 34 -10.55 -10.90 1.61
N SER A 35 -11.64 -11.00 0.85
CA SER A 35 -12.40 -12.22 0.63
C SER A 35 -11.90 -13.08 -0.54
N ARG A 36 -10.88 -12.62 -1.28
CA ARG A 36 -10.31 -13.40 -2.38
C ARG A 36 -9.51 -14.56 -1.80
N LEU A 37 -9.87 -15.78 -2.19
CA LEU A 37 -9.06 -16.96 -1.89
C LEU A 37 -7.77 -16.89 -2.73
N VAL A 38 -6.65 -16.69 -2.06
CA VAL A 38 -5.32 -16.70 -2.65
C VAL A 38 -4.63 -17.98 -2.21
N THR A 39 -4.02 -18.71 -3.14
CA THR A 39 -3.28 -19.93 -2.79
C THR A 39 -2.00 -19.57 -2.01
N GLU A 40 -1.49 -20.50 -1.21
CA GLU A 40 -0.22 -20.30 -0.49
C GLU A 40 0.95 -20.03 -1.46
N ASN A 41 0.93 -20.67 -2.62
CA ASN A 41 1.94 -20.44 -3.65
C ASN A 41 1.84 -19.02 -4.23
N ASP A 42 0.63 -18.54 -4.50
CA ASP A 42 0.42 -17.16 -5.00
C ASP A 42 0.79 -16.13 -3.94
N ARG A 43 0.47 -16.37 -2.66
CA ARG A 43 0.90 -15.50 -1.54
C ARG A 43 2.42 -15.40 -1.48
N LYS A 44 3.09 -16.54 -1.55
CA LYS A 44 4.54 -16.60 -1.51
C LYS A 44 5.16 -15.88 -2.71
N LEU A 45 4.65 -16.14 -3.90
CA LEU A 45 5.12 -15.49 -5.13
C LEU A 45 4.95 -13.98 -5.05
N THR A 46 3.78 -13.50 -4.61
CA THR A 46 3.50 -12.07 -4.42
C THR A 46 4.43 -11.45 -3.38
N ALA A 47 4.70 -12.12 -2.26
CA ALA A 47 5.59 -11.62 -1.22
C ALA A 47 7.02 -11.38 -1.75
N TYR A 48 7.57 -12.31 -2.52
CA TYR A 48 8.89 -12.12 -3.14
C TYR A 48 8.87 -11.06 -4.22
N HIS A 49 7.81 -10.99 -5.02
CA HIS A 49 7.63 -9.99 -6.07
C HIS A 49 7.65 -8.57 -5.47
N GLU A 50 6.82 -8.29 -4.48
CA GLU A 50 6.73 -6.97 -3.84
C GLU A 50 8.00 -6.63 -3.05
N SER A 51 8.63 -7.63 -2.41
CA SER A 51 9.93 -7.46 -1.75
C SER A 51 11.02 -7.04 -2.74
N GLY A 52 11.00 -7.60 -3.95
CA GLY A 52 11.93 -7.24 -5.02
C GLY A 52 11.82 -5.77 -5.41
N HIS A 53 10.61 -5.25 -5.61
CA HIS A 53 10.37 -3.83 -5.86
C HIS A 53 10.87 -2.94 -4.71
N ALA A 54 10.52 -3.30 -3.47
CA ALA A 54 10.87 -2.54 -2.29
C ALA A 54 12.39 -2.45 -2.06
N ILE A 55 13.10 -3.57 -2.22
CA ILE A 55 14.57 -3.61 -2.05
C ILE A 55 15.24 -2.72 -3.10
N ILE A 56 14.88 -2.84 -4.37
CA ILE A 56 15.49 -2.02 -5.41
C ILE A 56 15.18 -0.54 -5.17
N ALA A 57 13.95 -0.18 -4.80
CA ALA A 57 13.58 1.19 -4.50
C ALA A 57 14.40 1.79 -3.35
N LYS A 58 14.77 0.99 -2.35
CA LYS A 58 15.56 1.44 -1.19
C LYS A 58 17.06 1.55 -1.47
N PHE A 59 17.61 0.69 -2.31
CA PHE A 59 19.05 0.69 -2.59
C PHE A 59 19.44 1.50 -3.83
N MET A 60 18.47 1.89 -4.66
CA MET A 60 18.69 2.75 -5.82
C MET A 60 17.92 4.04 -5.62
N ASP A 61 18.58 5.18 -5.85
CA ASP A 61 17.91 6.50 -5.81
C ASP A 61 16.94 6.62 -7.01
N CYS A 62 15.69 6.23 -6.79
CA CYS A 62 14.61 6.38 -7.76
C CYS A 62 13.91 7.75 -7.65
N GLY A 63 14.29 8.59 -6.69
CA GLY A 63 13.58 9.83 -6.32
C GLY A 63 12.29 9.60 -5.53
N ASP A 64 12.07 8.37 -5.09
CA ASP A 64 10.84 7.93 -4.42
C ASP A 64 11.18 7.13 -3.16
N THR A 65 10.32 7.18 -2.14
CA THR A 65 10.48 6.42 -0.90
C THR A 65 9.43 5.32 -0.77
N VAL A 66 9.82 4.14 -0.29
CA VAL A 66 8.88 3.07 0.04
C VAL A 66 8.10 3.47 1.29
N HIS A 67 6.79 3.52 1.17
CA HIS A 67 5.88 3.86 2.25
C HIS A 67 5.20 2.63 2.85
N GLU A 68 4.81 1.69 1.99
CA GLU A 68 4.03 0.51 2.36
C GLU A 68 4.24 -0.58 1.31
N VAL A 69 4.38 -1.82 1.77
CA VAL A 69 4.43 -3.03 0.92
C VAL A 69 3.36 -3.98 1.41
N SER A 70 2.52 -4.50 0.52
CA SER A 70 1.41 -5.37 0.91
C SER A 70 1.17 -6.49 -0.11
N ILE A 71 0.83 -7.66 0.41
CA ILE A 71 0.38 -8.81 -0.38
C ILE A 71 -1.15 -8.96 -0.38
N ILE A 72 -1.87 -8.01 0.21
CA ILE A 72 -3.33 -8.00 0.17
C ILE A 72 -3.79 -7.50 -1.20
N PRO A 73 -4.56 -8.29 -1.96
CA PRO A 73 -5.01 -7.89 -3.29
C PRO A 73 -5.86 -6.63 -3.28
N ARG A 74 -5.57 -5.70 -4.20
CA ARG A 74 -6.37 -4.48 -4.44
C ARG A 74 -6.69 -4.32 -5.92
N GLY A 75 -7.91 -3.92 -6.24
CA GLY A 75 -8.30 -3.73 -7.63
C GLY A 75 -7.96 -4.95 -8.50
N MET A 76 -7.04 -4.79 -9.47
CA MET A 76 -6.55 -5.87 -10.34
C MET A 76 -5.20 -6.45 -9.89
N ALA A 77 -4.53 -5.81 -8.91
CA ALA A 77 -3.22 -6.25 -8.43
C ALA A 77 -3.33 -7.36 -7.38
N GLY A 78 -2.37 -8.29 -7.38
CA GLY A 78 -2.23 -9.35 -6.38
C GLY A 78 -1.62 -8.86 -5.07
N GLY A 79 -0.71 -7.89 -5.16
CA GLY A 79 -0.08 -7.13 -4.09
C GLY A 79 0.29 -5.74 -4.60
N TYR A 80 0.99 -4.96 -3.82
CA TYR A 80 1.48 -3.65 -4.24
C TYR A 80 2.63 -3.17 -3.36
N THR A 81 3.53 -2.42 -3.97
CA THR A 81 4.54 -1.62 -3.30
C THR A 81 4.20 -0.15 -3.49
N ASN A 82 3.74 0.51 -2.42
CA ASN A 82 3.36 1.91 -2.45
C ASN A 82 4.60 2.78 -2.27
N ILE A 83 4.94 3.48 -3.31
CA ILE A 83 6.12 4.34 -3.39
C ILE A 83 5.64 5.77 -3.58
N ARG A 84 6.17 6.68 -2.78
CA ARG A 84 5.81 8.10 -2.85
C ARG A 84 7.03 8.94 -3.18
N PRO A 85 6.88 10.01 -3.96
CA PRO A 85 7.96 10.97 -4.18
C PRO A 85 8.50 11.47 -2.84
N SER A 86 9.83 11.47 -2.70
CA SER A 86 10.49 12.01 -1.50
C SER A 86 10.49 13.53 -1.47
N ASP A 87 10.52 14.14 -2.66
CA ASP A 87 10.56 15.58 -2.87
C ASP A 87 9.61 15.99 -3.99
N ASP A 88 9.25 17.29 -4.05
CA ASP A 88 8.52 17.92 -5.17
C ASP A 88 9.41 18.11 -6.40
N ASP A 89 10.35 17.19 -6.63
CA ASP A 89 11.31 17.25 -7.72
C ASP A 89 10.58 17.05 -9.06
N SER A 90 10.43 18.12 -9.83
CA SER A 90 9.75 18.11 -11.13
C SER A 90 10.64 17.59 -12.27
N HIS A 91 11.96 17.39 -12.02
CA HIS A 91 12.93 17.00 -13.04
C HIS A 91 13.62 15.68 -12.68
N TYR A 92 13.35 14.66 -13.49
CA TYR A 92 14.01 13.37 -13.35
C TYR A 92 15.30 13.31 -14.16
N SER A 93 16.42 13.07 -13.49
CA SER A 93 17.70 12.83 -14.17
C SER A 93 17.70 11.48 -14.88
N LEU A 94 18.59 11.31 -15.86
CA LEU A 94 18.80 10.04 -16.57
C LEU A 94 19.05 8.88 -15.59
N ASN A 95 19.81 9.12 -14.51
CA ASN A 95 20.10 8.12 -13.50
C ASN A 95 18.83 7.73 -12.71
N LYS A 96 18.02 8.70 -12.27
CA LYS A 96 16.76 8.43 -11.57
C LYS A 96 15.79 7.62 -12.43
N LEU A 97 15.70 7.95 -13.74
CA LEU A 97 14.86 7.21 -14.69
C LEU A 97 15.34 5.77 -14.89
N ASN A 98 16.66 5.56 -15.04
CA ASN A 98 17.23 4.22 -15.13
C ASN A 98 16.97 3.41 -13.84
N ASN A 99 17.12 4.03 -12.67
CA ASN A 99 16.84 3.37 -11.40
C ASN A 99 15.34 3.03 -11.24
N ARG A 100 14.44 3.88 -11.77
CA ARG A 100 13.00 3.53 -11.85
C ARG A 100 12.73 2.33 -12.73
N ILE A 101 13.43 2.18 -13.85
CA ILE A 101 13.35 0.98 -14.69
C ILE A 101 13.84 -0.25 -13.90
N CYS A 102 14.97 -0.13 -13.18
CA CYS A 102 15.44 -1.20 -12.30
C CYS A 102 14.37 -1.62 -11.29
N MET A 103 13.74 -0.65 -10.63
CA MET A 103 12.70 -0.90 -9.65
C MET A 103 11.49 -1.64 -10.25
N MET A 104 11.03 -1.23 -11.44
CA MET A 104 9.92 -1.89 -12.15
C MET A 104 10.26 -3.34 -12.52
N MET A 105 11.54 -3.70 -12.69
CA MET A 105 11.97 -5.07 -12.95
C MET A 105 12.11 -5.92 -11.68
N GLY A 106 12.03 -5.29 -10.50
CA GLY A 106 12.31 -5.93 -9.20
C GLY A 106 11.47 -7.16 -8.91
N GLY A 107 10.17 -7.08 -9.13
CA GLY A 107 9.25 -8.19 -8.87
C GLY A 107 9.59 -9.42 -9.73
N ARG A 108 9.71 -9.23 -11.06
CA ARG A 108 10.09 -10.31 -11.97
C ARG A 108 11.44 -10.94 -11.63
N LEU A 109 12.42 -10.11 -11.29
CA LEU A 109 13.75 -10.58 -10.92
C LEU A 109 13.74 -11.40 -9.63
N ALA A 110 12.95 -10.99 -8.65
CA ALA A 110 12.76 -11.75 -7.42
C ALA A 110 12.15 -13.13 -7.70
N GLU A 111 11.14 -13.20 -8.55
CA GLU A 111 10.56 -14.48 -9.01
C GLU A 111 11.62 -15.37 -9.67
N GLU A 112 12.39 -14.83 -10.63
CA GLU A 112 13.43 -15.56 -11.34
C GLU A 112 14.53 -16.10 -10.40
N ILE A 113 15.00 -15.27 -9.47
CA ILE A 113 16.10 -15.64 -8.54
C ILE A 113 15.66 -16.72 -7.55
N VAL A 114 14.41 -16.65 -7.08
CA VAL A 114 13.94 -17.52 -5.99
C VAL A 114 13.30 -18.80 -6.52
N PHE A 115 12.46 -18.69 -7.55
CA PHE A 115 11.69 -19.82 -8.06
C PHE A 115 12.29 -20.42 -9.34
N GLY A 116 13.23 -19.75 -10.00
CA GLY A 116 13.80 -20.18 -11.28
C GLY A 116 12.80 -20.11 -12.42
N ASP A 117 11.64 -19.48 -12.22
CA ASP A 117 10.54 -19.36 -13.19
C ASP A 117 10.00 -17.92 -13.14
N ILE A 118 9.18 -17.59 -14.13
CA ILE A 118 8.63 -16.25 -14.33
C ILE A 118 7.14 -16.34 -14.61
N THR A 119 6.38 -15.42 -14.03
CA THR A 119 4.93 -15.40 -14.23
C THR A 119 4.46 -14.23 -15.09
N ALA A 120 3.22 -14.32 -15.56
CA ALA A 120 2.56 -13.22 -16.26
C ALA A 120 2.21 -12.05 -15.32
N GLY A 121 2.37 -12.20 -13.99
CA GLY A 121 2.08 -11.18 -13.00
C GLY A 121 2.84 -9.87 -13.21
N ALA A 122 4.11 -9.98 -13.65
CA ALA A 122 4.97 -8.85 -13.95
C ALA A 122 4.67 -8.12 -15.28
N SER A 123 3.61 -8.48 -16.01
CA SER A 123 3.31 -7.91 -17.34
C SER A 123 3.13 -6.38 -17.29
N SER A 124 2.45 -5.86 -16.26
CA SER A 124 2.24 -4.43 -16.07
C SER A 124 3.55 -3.68 -15.85
N ASP A 125 4.47 -4.24 -15.07
CA ASP A 125 5.75 -3.62 -14.75
C ASP A 125 6.66 -3.59 -15.97
N ILE A 126 6.69 -4.67 -16.75
CA ILE A 126 7.42 -4.74 -18.01
C ILE A 126 6.88 -3.71 -19.01
N GLN A 127 5.55 -3.58 -19.11
CA GLN A 127 4.94 -2.57 -19.98
C GLN A 127 5.36 -1.16 -19.57
N ARG A 128 5.22 -0.81 -18.29
CA ARG A 128 5.58 0.51 -17.72
C ARG A 128 7.07 0.83 -17.91
N ALA A 129 7.93 -0.16 -17.67
CA ALA A 129 9.37 0.00 -17.89
C ALA A 129 9.70 0.25 -19.36
N THR A 130 9.05 -0.48 -20.29
CA THR A 130 9.22 -0.31 -21.73
C THR A 130 8.72 1.05 -22.21
N GLU A 131 7.57 1.50 -21.71
CA GLU A 131 7.02 2.82 -22.02
C GLU A 131 7.95 3.94 -21.54
N LEU A 132 8.51 3.79 -20.33
CA LEU A 132 9.46 4.75 -19.77
C LEU A 132 10.75 4.80 -20.61
N ALA A 133 11.34 3.67 -20.94
CA ALA A 133 12.51 3.59 -21.81
C ALA A 133 12.23 4.19 -23.21
N ARG A 134 11.04 3.96 -23.77
CA ARG A 134 10.61 4.57 -25.03
C ARG A 134 10.54 6.09 -24.92
N LYS A 135 9.96 6.65 -23.86
CA LYS A 135 9.91 8.11 -23.63
C LYS A 135 11.31 8.70 -23.52
N MET A 136 12.22 8.04 -22.80
CA MET A 136 13.61 8.48 -22.69
C MET A 136 14.28 8.62 -24.05
N VAL A 137 14.06 7.65 -24.94
CA VAL A 137 14.68 7.63 -26.28
C VAL A 137 13.97 8.55 -27.25
N VAL A 138 12.62 8.47 -27.33
CA VAL A 138 11.83 9.08 -28.40
C VAL A 138 11.43 10.52 -28.09
N GLU A 139 11.08 10.83 -26.84
CA GLU A 139 10.55 12.14 -26.46
C GLU A 139 11.62 13.05 -25.85
N TRP A 140 12.48 12.51 -25.00
CA TRP A 140 13.41 13.31 -24.19
C TRP A 140 14.84 13.36 -24.72
N GLY A 141 15.13 12.65 -25.84
CA GLY A 141 16.44 12.69 -26.49
C GLY A 141 17.58 12.18 -25.58
N MET A 142 17.30 11.19 -24.72
CA MET A 142 18.26 10.64 -23.75
C MET A 142 19.08 9.46 -24.31
N SER A 143 19.17 9.31 -25.63
CA SER A 143 20.02 8.30 -26.28
C SER A 143 21.24 8.96 -26.89
N GLU A 144 22.43 8.48 -26.55
CA GLU A 144 23.69 8.96 -27.15
C GLU A 144 23.76 8.64 -28.66
N LYS A 145 23.21 7.50 -29.09
CA LYS A 145 23.25 7.09 -30.49
C LYS A 145 22.31 7.89 -31.40
N LEU A 146 21.17 8.28 -30.84
CA LEU A 146 20.16 9.03 -31.60
C LEU A 146 20.35 10.55 -31.45
N GLY A 147 21.18 10.98 -30.48
CA GLY A 147 21.46 12.37 -30.20
C GLY A 147 20.27 13.14 -29.59
N PHE A 148 20.39 14.47 -29.58
CA PHE A 148 19.39 15.38 -28.98
C PHE A 148 18.25 15.64 -29.94
N MET A 149 17.53 14.61 -30.36
CA MET A 149 16.40 14.69 -31.26
C MET A 149 15.14 14.10 -30.60
N SER A 150 14.01 14.72 -30.85
CA SER A 150 12.71 14.17 -30.49
C SER A 150 12.07 13.48 -31.71
N PHE A 151 11.70 12.23 -31.55
CA PHE A 151 10.98 11.43 -32.53
C PHE A 151 9.51 11.23 -32.12
N GLY A 152 9.06 11.97 -31.09
CA GLY A 152 7.71 11.91 -30.57
C GLY A 152 6.68 12.40 -31.60
N LYS A 153 5.47 11.81 -31.49
CA LYS A 153 4.35 12.24 -32.34
C LYS A 153 3.78 13.56 -31.85
N ASN A 154 3.62 14.53 -32.72
CA ASN A 154 2.64 15.59 -32.50
C ASN A 154 1.25 14.94 -32.62
N ASN A 155 0.72 14.44 -31.49
CA ASN A 155 -0.67 14.01 -31.40
C ASN A 155 -1.57 15.24 -31.31
N GLU A 156 -1.70 16.01 -32.38
CA GLU A 156 -2.91 16.78 -32.57
C GLU A 156 -4.02 15.81 -32.93
N VAL A 157 -4.74 15.33 -31.91
CA VAL A 157 -5.94 14.54 -32.11
C VAL A 157 -7.03 15.44 -32.64
N PHE A 158 -7.13 15.54 -33.97
CA PHE A 158 -8.30 16.11 -34.62
C PHE A 158 -9.41 15.02 -34.56
N ILE A 159 -10.42 15.25 -33.75
CA ILE A 159 -11.60 14.40 -33.65
C ILE A 159 -12.25 14.29 -35.05
N GLY A 160 -12.12 13.10 -35.68
CA GLY A 160 -12.91 12.81 -36.88
C GLY A 160 -12.21 12.14 -38.07
N ARG A 161 -10.93 11.82 -38.04
CA ARG A 161 -10.27 11.03 -39.11
C ARG A 161 -9.34 9.97 -38.48
N ASP A 162 -9.60 8.70 -38.81
CA ASP A 162 -8.66 7.60 -38.68
C ASP A 162 -7.47 7.85 -39.63
N TYR A 163 -6.46 8.58 -39.13
CA TYR A 163 -5.18 8.61 -39.83
C TYR A 163 -4.33 7.45 -39.31
N GLN A 164 -3.91 6.59 -40.22
CA GLN A 164 -2.78 5.70 -39.97
C GLN A 164 -1.62 6.56 -39.45
N VAL A 165 -1.20 6.29 -38.24
CA VAL A 165 -0.09 6.97 -37.59
C VAL A 165 1.17 6.56 -38.32
N GLN A 166 1.56 7.31 -39.38
CA GLN A 166 2.81 7.13 -40.06
C GLN A 166 3.95 7.64 -39.19
N ASN A 167 4.91 6.76 -38.88
CA ASN A 167 6.14 7.17 -38.21
C ASN A 167 6.81 8.24 -39.09
N GLN A 168 7.20 9.39 -38.48
CA GLN A 168 7.85 10.48 -39.17
C GLN A 168 9.37 10.28 -39.39
N TYR A 169 9.86 9.04 -39.15
CA TYR A 169 11.25 8.67 -39.28
C TYR A 169 11.41 7.36 -40.11
N SER A 170 12.60 7.21 -40.69
CA SER A 170 12.94 6.08 -41.55
C SER A 170 12.93 4.78 -40.82
N GLU A 171 12.81 3.65 -41.54
CA GLU A 171 12.94 2.29 -40.99
C GLU A 171 14.29 2.07 -40.28
N ALA A 172 15.37 2.65 -40.79
CA ALA A 172 16.67 2.59 -40.15
C ALA A 172 16.67 3.29 -38.78
N THR A 173 16.01 4.43 -38.67
CA THR A 173 15.84 5.13 -37.38
C THR A 173 14.93 4.34 -36.43
N ALA A 174 13.85 3.73 -36.93
CA ALA A 174 12.98 2.87 -36.14
C ALA A 174 13.76 1.72 -35.49
N LYS A 175 14.60 1.05 -36.29
CA LYS A 175 15.46 -0.03 -35.80
C LYS A 175 16.43 0.46 -34.70
N LEU A 176 17.05 1.62 -34.88
CA LEU A 176 17.94 2.21 -33.86
C LEU A 176 17.18 2.57 -32.57
N ILE A 177 15.95 3.05 -32.66
CA ILE A 177 15.09 3.32 -31.50
C ILE A 177 14.82 2.01 -30.76
N ASP A 178 14.44 0.93 -31.43
CA ASP A 178 14.17 -0.36 -30.81
C ASP A 178 15.43 -0.94 -30.16
N GLU A 179 16.59 -0.83 -30.80
CA GLU A 179 17.87 -1.27 -30.25
C GLU A 179 18.24 -0.48 -28.98
N GLU A 180 18.02 0.82 -28.95
CA GLU A 180 18.31 1.66 -27.78
C GLU A 180 17.36 1.39 -26.64
N ILE A 181 16.06 1.24 -26.91
CA ILE A 181 15.08 0.83 -25.89
C ILE A 181 15.49 -0.51 -25.27
N LYS A 182 15.80 -1.48 -26.11
CA LYS A 182 16.26 -2.81 -25.65
C LYS A 182 17.53 -2.71 -24.82
N ARG A 183 18.51 -1.91 -25.24
CA ARG A 183 19.76 -1.67 -24.51
C ARG A 183 19.51 -1.10 -23.12
N ILE A 184 18.62 -0.11 -23.00
CA ILE A 184 18.25 0.50 -21.72
C ILE A 184 17.64 -0.56 -20.79
N ILE A 185 16.68 -1.33 -21.29
CA ILE A 185 16.02 -2.39 -20.55
C ILE A 185 17.03 -3.45 -20.08
N ASP A 186 17.83 -4.00 -21.01
CA ASP A 186 18.80 -5.08 -20.73
C ASP A 186 19.86 -4.61 -19.72
N THR A 187 20.33 -3.36 -19.83
CA THR A 187 21.32 -2.79 -18.90
C THR A 187 20.74 -2.67 -17.49
N ASN A 188 19.54 -2.12 -17.36
CA ASN A 188 18.90 -1.93 -16.07
C ASN A 188 18.43 -3.26 -15.45
N TYR A 189 18.03 -4.22 -16.28
CA TYR A 189 17.74 -5.59 -15.84
C TYR A 189 18.96 -6.23 -15.17
N LYS A 190 20.15 -6.15 -15.79
CA LYS A 190 21.38 -6.67 -15.21
C LYS A 190 21.75 -6.00 -13.90
N ARG A 191 21.69 -4.65 -13.84
CA ARG A 191 21.97 -3.89 -12.62
C ARG A 191 21.04 -4.28 -11.47
N ALA A 192 19.75 -4.41 -11.76
CA ALA A 192 18.76 -4.80 -10.76
C ALA A 192 18.98 -6.25 -10.29
N LYS A 193 19.32 -7.16 -11.21
CA LYS A 193 19.63 -8.57 -10.90
C LYS A 193 20.83 -8.69 -9.97
N GLU A 194 21.95 -8.05 -10.30
CA GLU A 194 23.15 -8.02 -9.48
C GLU A 194 22.89 -7.50 -8.07
N LEU A 195 22.07 -6.45 -7.95
CA LEU A 195 21.67 -5.92 -6.65
C LEU A 195 20.86 -6.93 -5.84
N LEU A 196 19.81 -7.52 -6.42
CA LEU A 196 18.95 -8.48 -5.71
C LEU A 196 19.70 -9.75 -5.33
N GLU A 197 20.58 -10.26 -6.19
CA GLU A 197 21.42 -11.41 -5.89
C GLU A 197 22.35 -11.12 -4.70
N SER A 198 22.90 -9.90 -4.62
CA SER A 198 23.73 -9.46 -3.49
C SER A 198 22.95 -9.27 -2.18
N LYS A 199 21.63 -9.14 -2.25
CA LYS A 199 20.71 -8.91 -1.13
C LYS A 199 19.73 -10.06 -0.93
N ARG A 200 20.10 -11.28 -1.30
CA ARG A 200 19.21 -12.44 -1.24
C ARG A 200 18.67 -12.72 0.16
N ASP A 201 19.50 -12.59 1.19
CA ASP A 201 19.07 -12.80 2.58
C ASP A 201 18.03 -11.75 3.01
N LEU A 202 18.19 -10.51 2.57
CA LEU A 202 17.22 -9.45 2.82
C LEU A 202 15.91 -9.70 2.08
N LEU A 203 15.97 -10.20 0.84
CA LEU A 203 14.80 -10.57 0.05
C LEU A 203 14.00 -11.67 0.76
N GLU A 204 14.68 -12.68 1.30
CA GLU A 204 14.06 -13.76 2.04
C GLU A 204 13.43 -13.27 3.36
N ASN A 205 14.16 -12.46 4.13
CA ASN A 205 13.67 -11.88 5.38
C ASN A 205 12.44 -10.97 5.17
N MET A 206 12.48 -10.11 4.16
CA MET A 206 11.34 -9.22 3.84
C MET A 206 10.13 -10.01 3.38
N SER A 207 10.32 -11.02 2.54
CA SER A 207 9.23 -11.88 2.07
C SER A 207 8.60 -12.68 3.21
N ASN A 208 9.40 -13.19 4.15
CA ASN A 208 8.90 -13.89 5.33
C ASN A 208 8.09 -12.96 6.25
N LEU A 209 8.54 -11.72 6.44
CA LEU A 209 7.78 -10.71 7.19
C LEU A 209 6.44 -10.39 6.52
N LEU A 210 6.44 -10.24 5.19
CA LEU A 210 5.20 -10.01 4.42
C LEU A 210 4.23 -11.20 4.46
N LEU A 211 4.73 -12.43 4.50
CA LEU A 211 3.88 -13.61 4.60
C LEU A 211 3.17 -13.69 5.95
N GLU A 212 3.76 -13.18 7.02
CA GLU A 212 3.18 -13.15 8.36
C GLU A 212 2.26 -11.95 8.57
N GLU A 213 2.75 -10.74 8.27
CA GLU A 213 2.06 -9.49 8.58
C GLU A 213 1.14 -8.99 7.45
N GLU A 214 1.23 -9.59 6.26
CA GLU A 214 0.52 -9.23 5.02
C GLU A 214 0.77 -7.79 4.52
N THR A 215 1.14 -6.87 5.40
CA THR A 215 1.47 -5.48 5.09
C THR A 215 2.55 -4.98 6.03
N ILE A 216 3.60 -4.39 5.47
CA ILE A 216 4.70 -3.76 6.20
C ILE A 216 4.85 -2.30 5.75
N TYR A 217 5.29 -1.45 6.67
CA TYR A 217 5.45 -0.01 6.43
C TYR A 217 6.93 0.37 6.35
N ALA A 218 7.19 1.63 6.06
CA ALA A 218 8.54 2.16 5.92
C ALA A 218 9.46 1.83 7.11
N GLU A 219 8.92 1.85 8.35
CA GLU A 219 9.66 1.56 9.58
C GLU A 219 10.21 0.13 9.57
N GLU A 220 9.38 -0.87 9.26
CA GLU A 220 9.77 -2.28 9.21
C GLU A 220 10.75 -2.55 8.06
N VAL A 221 10.54 -1.90 6.91
CA VAL A 221 11.45 -2.00 5.77
C VAL A 221 12.83 -1.45 6.14
N ASP A 222 12.90 -0.31 6.82
CA ASP A 222 14.17 0.30 7.26
C ASP A 222 14.88 -0.54 8.33
N GLU A 223 14.14 -1.17 9.24
CA GLU A 223 14.69 -2.09 10.23
C GLU A 223 15.31 -3.35 9.59
N LEU A 224 14.65 -3.93 8.58
CA LEU A 224 15.20 -5.06 7.81
C LEU A 224 16.49 -4.66 7.08
N ILE A 225 16.53 -3.47 6.47
CA ILE A 225 17.72 -2.95 5.80
C ILE A 225 18.86 -2.72 6.79
N ALA A 226 18.55 -2.29 8.02
CA ALA A 226 19.52 -2.14 9.12
C ALA A 226 20.02 -3.49 9.66
N GLY A 227 19.52 -4.63 9.15
CA GLY A 227 19.99 -5.97 9.49
C GLY A 227 19.24 -6.63 10.65
N LYS A 228 18.07 -6.12 11.04
CA LYS A 228 17.20 -6.83 12.01
C LYS A 228 16.57 -8.06 11.36
N ASP A 229 16.43 -9.13 12.14
CA ASP A 229 15.75 -10.35 11.70
C ASP A 229 14.23 -10.14 11.65
N SER A 230 13.59 -10.70 10.63
CA SER A 230 12.12 -10.67 10.49
C SER A 230 11.40 -11.18 11.72
N LYS A 231 11.92 -12.20 12.40
CA LYS A 231 11.32 -12.77 13.62
C LYS A 231 11.29 -11.79 14.79
N GLU A 232 12.32 -10.95 14.95
CA GLU A 232 12.36 -9.92 15.99
C GLU A 232 11.30 -8.84 15.71
N ILE A 233 11.16 -8.46 14.45
CA ILE A 233 10.16 -7.47 14.02
C ILE A 233 8.76 -8.02 14.24
N ILE A 234 8.47 -9.27 13.82
CA ILE A 234 7.19 -9.95 14.03
C ILE A 234 6.83 -9.99 15.51
N ALA A 235 7.75 -10.43 16.37
CA ALA A 235 7.50 -10.49 17.82
C ALA A 235 7.16 -9.11 18.40
N ARG A 236 7.81 -8.04 17.94
CA ARG A 236 7.53 -6.67 18.35
C ARG A 236 6.14 -6.22 17.88
N LEU A 237 5.79 -6.50 16.62
CA LEU A 237 4.50 -6.11 16.05
C LEU A 237 3.34 -6.81 16.75
N HIS A 238 3.45 -8.11 16.98
CA HIS A 238 2.45 -8.88 17.73
C HIS A 238 2.27 -8.35 19.16
N ALA A 239 3.36 -8.06 19.89
CA ALA A 239 3.28 -7.49 21.24
C ALA A 239 2.60 -6.10 21.23
N ARG A 240 2.87 -5.28 20.21
CA ARG A 240 2.24 -3.96 20.05
C ARG A 240 0.73 -4.09 19.73
N GLU A 241 0.37 -5.07 18.91
CA GLU A 241 -1.03 -5.32 18.57
C GLU A 241 -1.83 -5.84 19.78
N GLU A 242 -1.27 -6.75 20.56
CA GLU A 242 -1.89 -7.23 21.80
C GLU A 242 -2.13 -6.09 22.80
N GLN A 243 -1.15 -5.20 22.97
CA GLN A 243 -1.30 -4.02 23.82
C GLN A 243 -2.38 -3.05 23.28
N ARG A 244 -2.47 -2.88 21.96
CA ARG A 244 -3.51 -2.06 21.33
C ARG A 244 -4.89 -2.65 21.57
N ARG A 245 -5.06 -3.95 21.31
CA ARG A 245 -6.33 -4.67 21.53
C ARG A 245 -6.78 -4.58 22.99
N ALA A 246 -5.86 -4.77 23.93
CA ALA A 246 -6.17 -4.64 25.36
C ALA A 246 -6.64 -3.23 25.73
N LYS A 247 -6.00 -2.18 25.18
CA LYS A 247 -6.42 -0.79 25.40
C LYS A 247 -7.78 -0.49 24.77
N GLU A 248 -8.02 -0.95 23.55
CA GLU A 248 -9.30 -0.75 22.85
C GLU A 248 -10.44 -1.45 23.60
N GLU A 249 -10.20 -2.66 24.10
CA GLU A 249 -11.18 -3.39 24.91
C GLU A 249 -11.48 -2.67 26.23
N ALA A 250 -10.46 -2.12 26.91
CA ALA A 250 -10.64 -1.33 28.12
C ALA A 250 -11.49 -0.08 27.86
N ILE A 251 -11.17 0.67 26.79
CA ILE A 251 -11.94 1.88 26.39
C ILE A 251 -13.38 1.51 26.05
N ARG A 252 -13.59 0.40 25.34
CA ARG A 252 -14.93 -0.07 24.98
C ARG A 252 -15.75 -0.42 26.22
N LYS A 253 -15.16 -1.14 27.18
CA LYS A 253 -15.80 -1.46 28.45
C LYS A 253 -16.17 -0.20 29.22
N GLU A 254 -15.28 0.78 29.28
CA GLU A 254 -15.54 2.07 29.94
C GLU A 254 -16.69 2.83 29.26
N GLN A 255 -16.72 2.87 27.92
CA GLN A 255 -17.81 3.53 27.17
C GLN A 255 -19.16 2.81 27.33
N GLU A 256 -19.18 1.48 27.36
CA GLU A 256 -20.40 0.69 27.61
C GLU A 256 -20.94 0.97 29.01
N LEU A 257 -20.05 1.05 29.99
CA LEU A 257 -20.40 1.36 31.36
C LEU A 257 -20.96 2.78 31.50
N ALA A 258 -20.31 3.78 30.92
CA ALA A 258 -20.80 5.15 30.90
C ALA A 258 -22.16 5.31 30.22
N LYS A 259 -22.40 4.54 29.15
CA LYS A 259 -23.74 4.51 28.51
C LYS A 259 -24.79 3.92 29.43
N LEU A 260 -24.46 2.84 30.15
CA LEU A 260 -25.37 2.19 31.09
C LEU A 260 -25.71 3.10 32.27
N GLU A 261 -24.71 3.80 32.82
CA GLU A 261 -24.92 4.80 33.88
C GLU A 261 -25.84 5.93 33.43
N LYS A 262 -25.58 6.50 32.26
CA LYS A 262 -26.42 7.56 31.70
C LYS A 262 -27.86 7.12 31.44
N MET A 263 -28.03 5.88 30.98
CA MET A 263 -29.35 5.32 30.75
C MET A 263 -30.10 5.10 32.08
N GLN A 264 -29.41 4.69 33.14
CA GLN A 264 -30.00 4.54 34.48
C GLN A 264 -30.35 5.91 35.10
N GLU A 265 -29.49 6.91 34.99
CA GLU A 265 -29.81 8.29 35.41
C GLU A 265 -31.08 8.81 34.70
N LEU A 266 -31.21 8.56 33.41
CA LEU A 266 -32.41 8.95 32.66
C LEU A 266 -33.66 8.21 33.16
N LYS A 267 -33.55 6.93 33.52
CA LYS A 267 -34.65 6.16 34.11
C LYS A 267 -35.08 6.72 35.45
N ILE A 268 -34.12 7.08 36.32
CA ILE A 268 -34.42 7.70 37.62
C ILE A 268 -35.12 9.05 37.44
N LYS A 269 -34.62 9.92 36.56
CA LYS A 269 -35.27 11.22 36.27
C LYS A 269 -36.68 11.06 35.69
N ALA A 270 -36.87 10.08 34.81
CA ALA A 270 -38.20 9.78 34.26
C ALA A 270 -39.15 9.27 35.35
N ALA A 271 -38.67 8.41 36.25
CA ALA A 271 -39.48 7.93 37.39
C ALA A 271 -39.87 9.06 38.37
N GLU A 272 -38.94 9.98 38.66
CA GLU A 272 -39.21 11.15 39.48
C GLU A 272 -40.28 12.07 38.86
N ALA A 273 -40.22 12.31 37.54
CA ALA A 273 -41.25 13.07 36.81
C ALA A 273 -42.61 12.40 36.82
N LEU A 274 -42.65 11.06 36.70
CA LEU A 274 -43.89 10.27 36.76
C LEU A 274 -44.51 10.31 38.18
N LYS A 275 -43.70 10.36 39.20
CA LYS A 275 -44.16 10.54 40.59
C LYS A 275 -44.78 11.94 40.79
N GLU A 276 -44.11 13.01 40.33
CA GLU A 276 -44.63 14.36 40.38
C GLU A 276 -46.01 14.48 39.66
N ALA A 277 -46.19 13.72 38.59
CA ALA A 277 -47.42 13.61 37.86
C ALA A 277 -48.49 12.72 38.56
N GLY A 278 -48.15 12.09 39.70
CA GLY A 278 -49.07 11.21 40.45
C GLY A 278 -49.33 9.83 39.78
N ILE A 279 -48.49 9.40 38.86
CA ILE A 279 -48.67 8.17 38.08
C ILE A 279 -48.05 6.96 38.78
N ILE A 280 -46.90 7.12 39.48
CA ILE A 280 -46.23 6.08 40.24
C ILE A 280 -45.98 6.46 41.71
N GLY A 281 -45.84 5.45 42.59
CA GLY A 281 -45.60 5.64 44.00
C GLY A 281 -44.12 5.57 44.41
N ASP A 282 -43.84 5.91 45.70
CA ASP A 282 -42.47 5.92 46.24
C ASP A 282 -41.77 4.55 46.12
N ALA A 283 -42.50 3.44 46.34
CA ALA A 283 -41.97 2.09 46.30
C ALA A 283 -41.34 1.70 44.93
N GLU A 284 -41.85 2.29 43.86
CA GLU A 284 -41.39 1.99 42.49
C GLU A 284 -40.13 2.76 42.17
N ILE A 285 -39.97 4.00 42.69
CA ILE A 285 -38.72 4.79 42.60
C ILE A 285 -37.62 4.15 43.42
N ASP A 286 -37.92 3.71 44.64
CA ASP A 286 -36.94 3.07 45.50
C ASP A 286 -36.40 1.79 44.88
N ARG A 287 -37.24 1.07 44.14
CA ARG A 287 -36.81 -0.14 43.39
C ARG A 287 -35.85 0.24 42.24
N ILE A 288 -36.14 1.28 41.47
CA ILE A 288 -35.29 1.77 40.37
C ILE A 288 -33.95 2.28 40.93
N LYS A 289 -33.95 2.99 42.05
CA LYS A 289 -32.74 3.48 42.75
C LYS A 289 -31.88 2.33 43.31
N ALA A 290 -32.52 1.31 43.90
CA ALA A 290 -31.83 0.12 44.39
C ALA A 290 -31.14 -0.66 43.26
N ASP A 291 -31.76 -0.77 42.09
CA ASP A 291 -31.15 -1.40 40.93
C ASP A 291 -29.93 -0.61 40.40
N TYR A 292 -29.97 0.73 40.51
CA TYR A 292 -28.82 1.58 40.20
C TYR A 292 -27.66 1.40 41.19
N GLU A 293 -27.96 1.37 42.51
CA GLU A 293 -26.94 1.14 43.53
C GLU A 293 -26.27 -0.26 43.42
N LYS A 294 -27.02 -1.27 43.02
CA LYS A 294 -26.44 -2.59 42.75
C LYS A 294 -25.44 -2.53 41.58
N LEU A 295 -25.80 -1.86 40.53
CA LEU A 295 -24.95 -1.70 39.34
C LEU A 295 -23.65 -0.93 39.65
N VAL A 296 -23.72 0.06 40.54
CA VAL A 296 -22.54 0.81 41.02
C VAL A 296 -21.67 0.00 41.97
N LYS A 297 -22.23 -0.93 42.74
CA LYS A 297 -21.47 -1.80 43.67
C LYS A 297 -20.81 -3.00 43.00
N GLU A 298 -21.26 -3.40 41.83
CA GLU A 298 -20.64 -4.49 41.05
C GLU A 298 -19.41 -4.01 40.24
N LYS A 299 -19.01 -2.76 40.44
CA LYS A 299 -17.75 -2.14 39.99
C LYS A 299 -16.58 -2.48 40.89
#